data_f0bc24851fcb4303e21638eaa9617bec
#
_entry.id   f0bc24851fcb4303e21638eaa9617bec
#
_cell.length_a   1.000
_cell.length_b   1.000
_cell.length_c   1.000
_cell.angle_alpha   90.00
_cell.angle_beta   90.00
_cell.angle_gamma   90.00
#
_symmetry.space_group_name_H-M   'P 1'
#
loop_
_entity.id
_entity.type
_entity.pdbx_description
1 polymer ?
#
loop_
_entity_poly.entity_id
_entity_poly.type
_entity_poly.pdbx_seq_one_letter_code
_entity_poly.pdbx_strand_id
1 'polypeptide(L)'
;FSTAFDRVAYSVTGSAHPSEMYAAELGEVGDRKLTGFNDPVLAEVELPTAERILYPSDDGTQVEGWVLVPPGYDPAAGPYPLILSIHGGPHGAYGNSFAFEQQLYAAAGHVVVYTNPRGSTGYGEAFLWAIWGGWGTLDGQDVLAGVDHVVANWAIDEERMGVTGYSYGGF
;
A
#
# COMPACT_ATOMS: atom_id res chain seq x y z
N PHE A 1 -9.31 -19.67 -17.37
CA PHE A 1 -10.32 -19.65 -18.43
C PHE A 1 -10.98 -21.03 -18.52
N SER A 2 -12.27 -21.07 -18.92
CA SER A 2 -12.96 -22.30 -19.29
C SER A 2 -12.40 -22.88 -20.59
N THR A 3 -12.70 -24.13 -20.89
CA THR A 3 -12.29 -24.76 -22.15
C THR A 3 -12.94 -24.14 -23.38
N ALA A 4 -14.10 -23.49 -23.23
CA ALA A 4 -14.77 -22.72 -24.28
C ALA A 4 -14.25 -21.29 -24.40
N PHE A 5 -13.37 -20.85 -23.48
CA PHE A 5 -12.87 -19.48 -23.37
C PHE A 5 -13.98 -18.42 -23.24
N ASP A 6 -15.12 -18.81 -22.66
CA ASP A 6 -16.28 -17.93 -22.41
C ASP A 6 -16.36 -17.46 -20.95
N ARG A 7 -15.55 -18.04 -20.06
CA ARG A 7 -15.52 -17.72 -18.63
C ARG A 7 -14.11 -17.57 -18.12
N VAL A 8 -13.97 -16.69 -17.12
CA VAL A 8 -12.72 -16.48 -16.39
C VAL A 8 -12.99 -16.53 -14.88
N ALA A 9 -12.08 -17.16 -14.13
CA ALA A 9 -12.04 -17.04 -12.68
C ALA A 9 -10.75 -16.30 -12.31
N TYR A 10 -10.85 -15.42 -11.31
CA TYR A 10 -9.75 -14.57 -10.87
C TYR A 10 -9.88 -14.22 -9.40
N SER A 11 -8.81 -13.77 -8.81
CA SER A 11 -8.75 -13.28 -7.44
C SER A 11 -8.89 -11.76 -7.44
N VAL A 12 -9.69 -11.24 -6.50
CA VAL A 12 -9.85 -9.81 -6.26
C VAL A 12 -9.43 -9.50 -4.83
N THR A 13 -8.65 -8.45 -4.67
CA THR A 13 -8.23 -7.92 -3.37
C THR A 13 -8.29 -6.38 -3.41
N GLY A 14 -8.41 -5.77 -2.26
CA GLY A 14 -8.31 -4.31 -2.07
C GLY A 14 -7.70 -4.03 -0.71
N SER A 15 -7.35 -2.79 -0.42
CA SER A 15 -6.68 -2.45 0.85
C SER A 15 -7.45 -2.86 2.11
N ALA A 16 -8.80 -2.84 2.05
CA ALA A 16 -9.68 -3.30 3.13
C ALA A 16 -10.34 -4.66 2.85
N HIS A 17 -9.92 -5.38 1.81
CA HIS A 17 -10.55 -6.62 1.38
C HIS A 17 -9.50 -7.69 1.08
N PRO A 18 -9.32 -8.71 1.95
CA PRO A 18 -8.53 -9.90 1.64
C PRO A 18 -9.00 -10.58 0.36
N SER A 19 -8.09 -11.31 -0.28
CA SER A 19 -8.38 -11.96 -1.57
C SER A 19 -9.55 -12.93 -1.50
N GLU A 20 -10.48 -12.76 -2.44
CA GLU A 20 -11.58 -13.70 -2.69
C GLU A 20 -11.63 -14.05 -4.18
N MET A 21 -12.19 -15.22 -4.50
CA MET A 21 -12.34 -15.65 -5.88
C MET A 21 -13.62 -15.12 -6.49
N TYR A 22 -13.52 -14.71 -7.74
CA TYR A 22 -14.63 -14.24 -8.57
C TYR A 22 -14.64 -14.96 -9.91
N ALA A 23 -15.79 -14.96 -10.57
CA ALA A 23 -15.93 -15.42 -11.95
C ALA A 23 -16.75 -14.42 -12.76
N ALA A 24 -16.38 -14.27 -14.03
CA ALA A 24 -17.11 -13.50 -15.01
C ALA A 24 -17.32 -14.31 -16.30
N GLU A 25 -18.39 -14.01 -17.03
CA GLU A 25 -18.60 -14.48 -18.39
C GLU A 25 -18.07 -13.42 -19.36
N LEU A 26 -17.28 -13.85 -20.35
CA LEU A 26 -16.68 -12.94 -21.31
C LEU A 26 -17.77 -12.38 -22.25
N GLY A 27 -17.90 -11.06 -22.31
CA GLY A 27 -18.92 -10.39 -23.09
C GLY A 27 -20.15 -9.98 -22.29
N GLU A 28 -20.24 -10.36 -21.01
CA GLU A 28 -21.28 -9.90 -20.09
C GLU A 28 -20.73 -8.84 -19.13
N VAL A 29 -21.62 -8.02 -18.57
CA VAL A 29 -21.26 -7.02 -17.56
C VAL A 29 -21.55 -7.59 -16.17
N GLY A 30 -20.53 -7.55 -15.32
CA GLY A 30 -20.60 -8.00 -13.94
C GLY A 30 -19.81 -9.27 -13.68
N ASP A 31 -19.45 -9.44 -12.43
CA ASP A 31 -18.77 -10.60 -11.90
C ASP A 31 -19.52 -11.17 -10.70
N ARG A 32 -19.29 -12.43 -10.42
CA ARG A 32 -19.90 -13.14 -9.31
C ARG A 32 -18.84 -13.58 -8.33
N LYS A 33 -18.96 -13.15 -7.09
CA LYS A 33 -18.13 -13.65 -5.98
C LYS A 33 -18.38 -15.15 -5.79
N LEU A 34 -17.30 -15.93 -5.75
CA LEU A 34 -17.34 -17.39 -5.60
C LEU A 34 -17.03 -17.85 -4.17
N THR A 35 -16.21 -17.08 -3.45
CA THR A 35 -15.78 -17.42 -2.09
C THR A 35 -16.08 -16.27 -1.13
N GLY A 36 -16.23 -16.58 0.13
CA GLY A 36 -16.46 -15.66 1.23
C GLY A 36 -15.72 -16.14 2.48
N PHE A 37 -14.47 -16.60 2.30
CA PHE A 37 -13.68 -17.15 3.42
C PHE A 37 -13.40 -16.12 4.50
N ASN A 38 -13.26 -14.86 4.11
CA ASN A 38 -12.96 -13.75 5.01
C ASN A 38 -14.23 -13.05 5.55
N ASP A 39 -15.41 -13.30 4.98
CA ASP A 39 -16.64 -12.60 5.34
C ASP A 39 -16.97 -12.67 6.85
N PRO A 40 -16.80 -13.82 7.55
CA PRO A 40 -17.07 -13.86 8.98
C PRO A 40 -16.16 -12.95 9.81
N VAL A 41 -14.87 -12.87 9.46
CA VAL A 41 -13.91 -12.00 10.16
C VAL A 41 -14.19 -10.52 9.82
N LEU A 42 -14.47 -10.22 8.55
CA LEU A 42 -14.78 -8.84 8.10
C LEU A 42 -16.09 -8.29 8.71
N ALA A 43 -16.98 -9.17 9.15
CA ALA A 43 -18.19 -8.75 9.86
C ALA A 43 -17.92 -8.31 11.33
N GLU A 44 -16.76 -8.66 11.88
CA GLU A 44 -16.38 -8.39 13.27
C GLU A 44 -15.32 -7.29 13.42
N VAL A 45 -14.67 -6.89 12.33
CA VAL A 45 -13.56 -5.92 12.33
C VAL A 45 -13.83 -4.76 11.38
N GLU A 46 -13.38 -3.58 11.77
CA GLU A 46 -13.36 -2.41 10.90
C GLU A 46 -11.98 -2.29 10.26
N LEU A 47 -11.95 -2.36 8.94
CA LEU A 47 -10.73 -2.23 8.15
C LEU A 47 -10.74 -0.90 7.40
N PRO A 48 -9.84 0.03 7.72
CA PRO A 48 -9.71 1.28 6.98
C PRO A 48 -9.24 1.03 5.55
N THR A 49 -9.72 1.88 4.64
CA THR A 49 -9.26 1.88 3.24
C THR A 49 -8.06 2.80 3.10
N ALA A 50 -7.03 2.34 2.41
CA ALA A 50 -5.85 3.13 2.16
C ALA A 50 -6.14 4.24 1.13
N GLU A 51 -5.70 5.45 1.45
CA GLU A 51 -5.71 6.59 0.53
C GLU A 51 -4.45 6.55 -0.33
N ARG A 52 -4.62 6.57 -1.66
CA ARG A 52 -3.51 6.66 -2.61
C ARG A 52 -2.99 8.08 -2.66
N ILE A 53 -1.68 8.24 -2.54
CA ILE A 53 -0.99 9.53 -2.63
C ILE A 53 0.01 9.54 -3.79
N LEU A 54 0.23 10.73 -4.33
CA LEU A 54 1.33 11.03 -5.25
C LEU A 54 2.07 12.26 -4.69
N TYR A 55 3.37 12.17 -4.59
CA TYR A 55 4.19 13.24 -4.06
C TYR A 55 5.50 13.37 -4.84
N PRO A 56 6.09 14.57 -4.93
CA PRO A 56 7.40 14.75 -5.54
C PRO A 56 8.51 14.34 -4.57
N SER A 57 9.51 13.64 -5.08
CA SER A 57 10.82 13.51 -4.43
C SER A 57 11.62 14.81 -4.56
N ASP A 58 12.79 14.89 -3.94
CA ASP A 58 13.65 16.08 -3.90
C ASP A 58 14.00 16.63 -5.29
N ASP A 59 14.12 15.76 -6.28
CA ASP A 59 14.43 16.10 -7.68
C ASP A 59 13.17 16.32 -8.55
N GLY A 60 11.99 16.27 -7.94
CA GLY A 60 10.69 16.42 -8.63
C GLY A 60 10.14 15.12 -9.22
N THR A 61 10.84 13.99 -9.11
CA THR A 61 10.32 12.67 -9.53
C THR A 61 9.06 12.36 -8.76
N GLN A 62 7.97 12.00 -9.48
CA GLN A 62 6.72 11.63 -8.83
C GLN A 62 6.80 10.21 -8.28
N VAL A 63 6.48 10.06 -7.01
CA VAL A 63 6.46 8.79 -6.28
C VAL A 63 5.04 8.49 -5.83
N GLU A 64 4.64 7.24 -5.97
CA GLU A 64 3.34 6.75 -5.52
C GLU A 64 3.45 6.09 -4.15
N GLY A 65 2.45 6.32 -3.33
CA GLY A 65 2.32 5.67 -2.03
C GLY A 65 0.87 5.60 -1.56
N TRP A 66 0.69 5.09 -0.37
CA TRP A 66 -0.60 4.98 0.30
C TRP A 66 -0.47 5.37 1.76
N VAL A 67 -1.52 5.98 2.28
CA VAL A 67 -1.69 6.27 3.69
C VAL A 67 -2.89 5.50 4.22
N LEU A 68 -2.68 4.75 5.29
CA LEU A 68 -3.72 4.05 6.01
C LEU A 68 -3.86 4.68 7.40
N VAL A 69 -5.03 5.24 7.70
CA VAL A 69 -5.29 5.86 9.00
C VAL A 69 -5.97 4.87 9.95
N PRO A 70 -5.84 5.02 11.27
CA PRO A 70 -6.53 4.15 12.22
C PRO A 70 -8.06 4.27 12.09
N PRO A 71 -8.82 3.21 12.44
CA PRO A 71 -10.27 3.30 12.55
C PRO A 71 -10.70 4.48 13.45
N GLY A 72 -11.68 5.26 12.99
CA GLY A 72 -12.16 6.44 13.71
C GLY A 72 -11.15 7.61 13.72
N TYR A 73 -10.21 7.67 12.77
CA TYR A 73 -9.26 8.78 12.66
C TYR A 73 -9.98 10.13 12.62
N ASP A 74 -9.57 11.03 13.51
CA ASP A 74 -9.99 12.42 13.56
C ASP A 74 -8.75 13.30 13.71
N PRO A 75 -8.39 14.14 12.74
CA PRO A 75 -7.22 15.00 12.82
C PRO A 75 -7.27 15.97 14.01
N ALA A 76 -8.47 16.29 14.53
CA ALA A 76 -8.62 17.12 15.72
C ALA A 76 -8.32 16.39 17.04
N ALA A 77 -8.36 15.04 17.03
CA ALA A 77 -8.03 14.20 18.17
C ALA A 77 -6.54 13.79 18.23
N GLY A 78 -5.76 14.08 17.15
CA GLY A 78 -4.33 13.79 17.08
C GLY A 78 -3.45 14.67 17.96
N PRO A 79 -2.12 14.60 17.80
CA PRO A 79 -1.40 13.90 16.73
C PRO A 79 -1.25 12.39 16.96
N TYR A 80 -1.12 11.64 15.84
CA TYR A 80 -1.04 10.18 15.81
C TYR A 80 0.40 9.71 15.53
N PRO A 81 0.84 8.58 16.11
CA PRO A 81 2.11 7.98 15.75
C PRO A 81 2.11 7.51 14.30
N LEU A 82 3.26 7.55 13.64
CA LEU A 82 3.47 7.14 12.26
C LEU A 82 4.31 5.87 12.17
N ILE A 83 3.92 4.94 11.30
CA ILE A 83 4.77 3.84 10.85
C ILE A 83 4.99 3.94 9.35
N LEU A 84 6.27 4.03 8.97
CA LEU A 84 6.72 3.85 7.60
C LEU A 84 6.94 2.37 7.33
N SER A 85 6.32 1.83 6.28
CA SER A 85 6.53 0.46 5.82
C SER A 85 7.22 0.46 4.46
N ILE A 86 8.38 -0.22 4.36
CA ILE A 86 9.20 -0.27 3.14
C ILE A 86 9.18 -1.69 2.60
N HIS A 87 8.80 -1.86 1.31
CA HIS A 87 8.73 -3.17 0.67
C HIS A 87 10.11 -3.75 0.35
N GLY A 88 10.17 -5.06 0.21
CA GLY A 88 11.34 -5.77 -0.26
C GLY A 88 11.51 -5.72 -1.79
N GLY A 89 12.66 -6.19 -2.26
CA GLY A 89 12.96 -6.25 -3.68
C GLY A 89 14.42 -5.94 -3.98
N PRO A 90 14.79 -4.73 -4.47
CA PRO A 90 14.04 -3.46 -4.63
C PRO A 90 12.95 -3.49 -5.71
N HIS A 91 12.99 -4.45 -6.61
CA HIS A 91 12.04 -4.61 -7.71
C HIS A 91 10.69 -5.24 -7.27
N GLY A 92 10.24 -4.89 -6.06
CA GLY A 92 8.87 -5.12 -5.59
C GLY A 92 7.99 -3.92 -5.89
N ALA A 93 6.73 -3.97 -5.43
CA ALA A 93 5.84 -2.82 -5.36
C ALA A 93 4.69 -3.11 -4.40
N TYR A 94 4.25 -2.09 -3.68
CA TYR A 94 2.94 -2.06 -3.07
C TYR A 94 1.86 -1.73 -4.12
N GLY A 95 0.62 -2.02 -3.79
CA GLY A 95 -0.54 -1.69 -4.60
C GLY A 95 -1.79 -1.57 -3.73
N ASN A 96 -2.94 -1.42 -4.37
CA ASN A 96 -4.23 -1.44 -3.70
C ASN A 96 -4.62 -2.89 -3.36
N SER A 97 -3.83 -3.56 -2.53
CA SER A 97 -4.06 -4.93 -2.08
C SER A 97 -4.11 -4.99 -0.56
N PHE A 98 -4.78 -6.02 -0.04
CA PHE A 98 -4.83 -6.24 1.40
C PHE A 98 -3.45 -6.57 1.95
N ALA A 99 -3.03 -5.81 2.94
CA ALA A 99 -1.78 -6.00 3.65
C ALA A 99 -2.07 -6.10 5.16
N PHE A 100 -2.03 -7.32 5.68
CA PHE A 100 -2.43 -7.63 7.05
C PHE A 100 -1.59 -6.85 8.08
N GLU A 101 -0.29 -6.73 7.83
CA GLU A 101 0.62 -6.03 8.73
C GLU A 101 0.26 -4.53 8.84
N GLN A 102 0.00 -3.85 7.71
CA GLN A 102 -0.41 -2.45 7.71
C GLN A 102 -1.76 -2.26 8.41
N GLN A 103 -2.70 -3.18 8.24
CA GLN A 103 -3.98 -3.15 8.94
C GLN A 103 -3.81 -3.32 10.45
N LEU A 104 -2.89 -4.18 10.92
CA LEU A 104 -2.59 -4.33 12.34
C LEU A 104 -2.01 -3.05 12.94
N TYR A 105 -1.10 -2.37 12.25
CA TYR A 105 -0.56 -1.11 12.73
C TYR A 105 -1.63 -0.02 12.80
N ALA A 106 -2.49 0.07 11.78
CA ALA A 106 -3.60 1.01 11.79
C ALA A 106 -4.58 0.70 12.93
N ALA A 107 -4.93 -0.57 13.16
CA ALA A 107 -5.78 -0.99 14.27
C ALA A 107 -5.16 -0.71 15.65
N ALA A 108 -3.83 -0.67 15.73
CA ALA A 108 -3.10 -0.26 16.94
C ALA A 108 -3.02 1.26 17.14
N GLY A 109 -3.67 2.06 16.29
CA GLY A 109 -3.77 3.52 16.42
C GLY A 109 -2.68 4.30 15.70
N HIS A 110 -1.94 3.68 14.77
CA HIS A 110 -0.91 4.35 13.98
C HIS A 110 -1.45 4.79 12.62
N VAL A 111 -0.99 5.93 12.13
CA VAL A 111 -1.02 6.23 10.70
C VAL A 111 0.10 5.41 10.04
N VAL A 112 -0.20 4.75 8.94
CA VAL A 112 0.77 3.91 8.22
C VAL A 112 0.99 4.48 6.83
N VAL A 113 2.23 4.78 6.47
CA VAL A 113 2.62 5.16 5.11
C VAL A 113 3.47 4.07 4.48
N TYR A 114 3.18 3.74 3.23
CA TYR A 114 3.95 2.81 2.42
C TYR A 114 4.03 3.31 0.98
N THR A 115 5.21 3.24 0.39
CA THR A 115 5.54 3.94 -0.85
C THR A 115 6.22 3.01 -1.84
N ASN A 116 6.19 3.39 -3.11
CA ASN A 116 6.94 2.74 -4.19
C ASN A 116 8.07 3.66 -4.66
N PRO A 117 9.23 3.66 -3.97
CA PRO A 117 10.37 4.46 -4.36
C PRO A 117 10.96 4.01 -5.70
N ARG A 118 11.87 4.80 -6.28
CA ARG A 118 12.68 4.35 -7.43
C ARG A 118 13.30 2.98 -7.15
N GLY A 119 13.32 2.11 -8.15
CA GLY A 119 13.61 0.70 -8.00
C GLY A 119 12.37 -0.20 -8.02
N SER A 120 11.19 0.34 -7.71
CA SER A 120 9.93 -0.41 -7.73
C SER A 120 9.50 -0.77 -9.15
N THR A 121 8.79 -1.92 -9.28
CA THR A 121 8.18 -2.36 -10.54
C THR A 121 6.90 -1.59 -10.84
N GLY A 122 6.51 -1.54 -12.13
CA GLY A 122 5.24 -0.95 -12.57
C GLY A 122 5.34 0.49 -13.09
N TYR A 123 6.49 1.15 -12.95
CA TYR A 123 6.72 2.56 -13.31
C TYR A 123 7.65 2.76 -14.50
N GLY A 124 7.96 1.68 -15.22
CA GLY A 124 8.84 1.67 -16.38
C GLY A 124 10.31 1.43 -16.04
N GLU A 125 11.10 1.10 -17.07
CA GLU A 125 12.51 0.69 -16.90
C GLU A 125 13.38 1.79 -16.32
N ALA A 126 13.19 3.04 -16.70
CA ALA A 126 13.98 4.15 -16.18
C ALA A 126 13.84 4.30 -14.66
N PHE A 127 12.63 4.14 -14.14
CA PHE A 127 12.33 4.17 -12.70
C PHE A 127 12.89 2.94 -11.99
N LEU A 128 12.71 1.77 -12.59
CA LEU A 128 13.18 0.49 -12.05
C LEU A 128 14.71 0.46 -11.88
N TRP A 129 15.47 0.93 -12.90
CA TRP A 129 16.93 0.87 -12.90
C TRP A 129 17.60 2.13 -12.33
N ALA A 130 16.84 3.14 -11.91
CA ALA A 130 17.38 4.41 -11.41
C ALA A 130 18.34 4.25 -10.21
N ILE A 131 18.17 3.20 -9.43
CA ILE A 131 18.97 2.91 -8.23
C ILE A 131 20.08 1.88 -8.47
N TRP A 132 20.35 1.50 -9.73
CA TRP A 132 21.39 0.52 -10.04
C TRP A 132 22.77 0.98 -9.56
N GLY A 133 23.39 0.19 -8.67
CA GLY A 133 24.67 0.52 -8.07
C GLY A 133 24.64 1.62 -7.00
N GLY A 134 23.45 2.07 -6.57
CA GLY A 134 23.29 3.17 -5.61
C GLY A 134 22.11 3.01 -4.67
N TRP A 135 21.91 1.83 -4.11
CA TRP A 135 20.87 1.57 -3.11
C TRP A 135 21.01 2.50 -1.89
N GLY A 136 19.90 2.95 -1.35
CA GLY A 136 19.84 3.86 -0.21
C GLY A 136 20.10 5.33 -0.58
N THR A 137 20.24 5.66 -1.86
CA THR A 137 20.43 7.02 -2.35
C THR A 137 19.11 7.65 -2.81
N LEU A 138 18.76 7.51 -4.09
CA LEU A 138 17.54 8.07 -4.66
C LEU A 138 16.27 7.44 -4.05
N ASP A 139 16.27 6.15 -3.85
CA ASP A 139 15.21 5.41 -3.18
C ASP A 139 15.02 5.84 -1.71
N GLY A 140 16.11 6.09 -0.99
CA GLY A 140 16.06 6.65 0.35
C GLY A 140 15.44 8.05 0.38
N GLN A 141 15.81 8.92 -0.56
CA GLN A 141 15.21 10.26 -0.72
C GLN A 141 13.72 10.16 -1.02
N ASP A 142 13.31 9.26 -1.93
CA ASP A 142 11.92 9.04 -2.29
C ASP A 142 11.07 8.63 -1.07
N VAL A 143 11.60 7.72 -0.26
CA VAL A 143 10.92 7.23 0.95
C VAL A 143 10.79 8.33 2.00
N LEU A 144 11.85 9.11 2.24
CA LEU A 144 11.82 10.22 3.21
C LEU A 144 10.89 11.35 2.75
N ALA A 145 10.90 11.71 1.47
CA ALA A 145 9.95 12.67 0.91
C ALA A 145 8.48 12.22 1.10
N GLY A 146 8.21 10.91 1.09
CA GLY A 146 6.91 10.35 1.43
C GLY A 146 6.51 10.57 2.89
N VAL A 147 7.45 10.43 3.81
CA VAL A 147 7.22 10.74 5.23
C VAL A 147 6.94 12.22 5.41
N ASP A 148 7.75 13.11 4.81
CA ASP A 148 7.58 14.56 4.89
C ASP A 148 6.21 14.98 4.33
N HIS A 149 5.80 14.37 3.21
CA HIS A 149 4.48 14.61 2.63
C HIS A 149 3.34 14.25 3.60
N VAL A 150 3.46 13.11 4.30
CA VAL A 150 2.44 12.67 5.26
C VAL A 150 2.43 13.54 6.51
N VAL A 151 3.58 13.90 7.04
CA VAL A 151 3.70 14.84 8.19
C VAL A 151 3.05 16.18 7.86
N ALA A 152 3.23 16.68 6.64
CA ALA A 152 2.65 17.97 6.22
C ALA A 152 1.13 17.95 6.04
N ASN A 153 0.50 16.78 5.80
CA ASN A 153 -0.90 16.71 5.39
C ASN A 153 -1.81 15.92 6.36
N TRP A 154 -1.25 15.15 7.28
CA TRP A 154 -1.97 14.41 8.32
C TRP A 154 -1.54 14.85 9.72
N ALA A 155 -2.36 14.57 10.73
CA ALA A 155 -2.07 14.91 12.11
C ALA A 155 -1.05 13.92 12.72
N ILE A 156 0.23 14.08 12.41
CA ILE A 156 1.32 13.18 12.82
C ILE A 156 2.08 13.72 14.02
N ASP A 157 2.42 12.83 14.94
CA ASP A 157 3.34 13.07 16.05
C ASP A 157 4.78 12.70 15.62
N GLU A 158 5.56 13.72 15.28
CA GLU A 158 6.93 13.56 14.80
C GLU A 158 7.89 12.97 15.85
N GLU A 159 7.50 13.00 17.14
CA GLU A 159 8.29 12.35 18.20
C GLU A 159 7.99 10.84 18.34
N ARG A 160 6.94 10.34 17.66
CA ARG A 160 6.50 8.95 17.70
C ARG A 160 6.42 8.34 16.28
N MET A 161 7.54 8.36 15.58
CA MET A 161 7.63 7.74 14.26
C MET A 161 8.50 6.48 14.33
N GLY A 162 8.10 5.45 13.60
CA GLY A 162 8.80 4.18 13.46
C GLY A 162 8.90 3.76 11.99
N VAL A 163 9.86 2.87 11.73
CA VAL A 163 10.06 2.26 10.39
C VAL A 163 10.07 0.75 10.52
N THR A 164 9.47 0.09 9.55
CA THR A 164 9.51 -1.36 9.37
C THR A 164 9.80 -1.72 7.92
N GLY A 165 10.46 -2.84 7.71
CA GLY A 165 10.75 -3.34 6.38
C GLY A 165 11.37 -4.73 6.44
N TYR A 166 11.23 -5.47 5.35
CA TYR A 166 11.77 -6.82 5.21
C TYR A 166 12.67 -6.91 3.97
N SER A 167 13.73 -7.71 4.04
CA SER A 167 14.70 -7.89 2.95
C SER A 167 15.32 -6.55 2.56
N TYR A 168 15.18 -6.12 1.31
CA TYR A 168 15.62 -4.79 0.87
C TYR A 168 14.99 -3.65 1.71
N GLY A 169 13.72 -3.76 2.12
CA GLY A 169 13.10 -2.79 3.02
C GLY A 169 13.71 -2.74 4.42
N GLY A 170 14.52 -3.73 4.80
CA GLY A 170 15.29 -3.77 6.03
C GLY A 170 16.72 -3.25 5.90
N PHE A 171 17.16 -2.93 4.67
CA PHE A 171 18.46 -2.36 4.37
C PHE A 171 18.51 -0.88 4.73
#